data_b5f11628f13616371f9826703b98bb84
#
_entry.id   b5f11628f13616371f9826703b98bb84
#
_cell.length_a   1.000
_cell.length_b   1.000
_cell.length_c   1.000
_cell.angle_alpha   90.00
_cell.angle_beta   90.00
_cell.angle_gamma   90.00
#
_symmetry.space_group_name_H-M   'P 1'
#
loop_
_entity.id
_entity.type
_entity.pdbx_description
1 polymer ?
#
loop_
_entity_poly.entity_id
_entity_poly.type
_entity_poly.pdbx_seq_one_letter_code
_entity_poly.pdbx_strand_id
1 'polypeptide(L)'
;MPRNFALRSARKGQGLLPPNPNWWEQEHNGLDLRHELDLPLEARLYPQAAFDMLEEVYVVAHGDLNLPDAVAHFRNSGSRNWSGMCVPCPDMTLVIFNDSHPPRRIRATLMEEFFHIWLDHKPTRLRMFSNGESRRDFDRAKESEAYGSGAAALVPYKPLRAMLESGHSVRAIADHYFVSEQLIEFRIRVSKLWRLRRG
;
A
#
# COMPACT_ATOMS: atom_id res chain seq x y z
N MET A 1 6.36 -16.45 4.18
CA MET A 1 6.15 -16.42 5.66
C MET A 1 4.91 -17.25 6.01
N PRO A 2 4.97 -18.23 6.91
CA PRO A 2 3.78 -18.95 7.33
C PRO A 2 2.82 -18.01 8.08
N ARG A 3 1.59 -17.91 7.60
CA ARG A 3 0.53 -17.10 8.23
C ARG A 3 0.16 -17.70 9.58
N ASN A 4 0.44 -17.02 10.69
CA ASN A 4 0.14 -17.52 12.04
C ASN A 4 -1.37 -17.45 12.33
N PHE A 5 -2.06 -18.56 12.16
CA PHE A 5 -3.52 -18.66 12.29
C PHE A 5 -4.02 -18.33 13.69
N ALA A 6 -3.26 -18.69 14.74
CA ALA A 6 -3.62 -18.39 16.12
C ALA A 6 -3.62 -16.89 16.41
N LEU A 7 -2.61 -16.16 15.91
CA LEU A 7 -2.52 -14.71 16.03
C LEU A 7 -3.69 -14.01 15.32
N ARG A 8 -4.09 -14.50 14.14
CA ARG A 8 -5.22 -13.94 13.38
C ARG A 8 -6.56 -14.13 14.10
N SER A 9 -6.77 -15.29 14.74
CA SER A 9 -7.98 -15.54 15.53
C SER A 9 -8.08 -14.62 16.75
N ALA A 10 -6.97 -14.40 17.46
CA ALA A 10 -6.91 -13.52 18.64
C ALA A 10 -7.27 -12.05 18.29
N ARG A 11 -6.89 -11.56 17.11
CA ARG A 11 -7.16 -10.18 16.67
C ARG A 11 -8.63 -9.81 16.63
N LYS A 12 -9.51 -10.76 16.32
CA LYS A 12 -10.96 -10.54 16.33
C LYS A 12 -11.47 -10.21 17.73
N GLY A 13 -11.02 -10.97 18.74
CA GLY A 13 -11.39 -10.74 20.14
C GLY A 13 -10.86 -9.43 20.73
N GLN A 14 -9.78 -8.90 20.15
CA GLN A 14 -9.15 -7.64 20.57
C GLN A 14 -9.74 -6.40 19.89
N GLY A 15 -10.76 -6.54 19.03
CA GLY A 15 -11.35 -5.42 18.28
C GLY A 15 -10.39 -4.78 17.27
N LEU A 16 -9.42 -5.54 16.78
CA LEU A 16 -8.42 -5.09 15.81
C LEU A 16 -8.92 -5.16 14.36
N LEU A 17 -10.04 -5.85 14.12
CA LEU A 17 -10.60 -6.06 12.79
C LEU A 17 -11.84 -5.19 12.57
N PRO A 18 -12.02 -4.67 11.34
CA PRO A 18 -13.19 -3.87 11.00
C PRO A 18 -14.48 -4.74 10.98
N PRO A 19 -15.67 -4.11 11.10
CA PRO A 19 -16.95 -4.80 11.00
C PRO A 19 -17.21 -5.47 9.64
N ASN A 20 -16.42 -5.13 8.62
CA ASN A 20 -16.53 -5.64 7.27
C ASN A 20 -15.59 -6.85 7.04
N PRO A 21 -16.10 -8.10 7.08
CA PRO A 21 -15.26 -9.29 6.95
C PRO A 21 -14.50 -9.37 5.61
N ASN A 22 -15.03 -8.75 4.55
CA ASN A 22 -14.40 -8.75 3.22
C ASN A 22 -13.01 -8.05 3.21
N TRP A 23 -12.68 -7.30 4.28
CA TRP A 23 -11.42 -6.58 4.43
C TRP A 23 -10.54 -7.13 5.57
N TRP A 24 -10.90 -8.25 6.16
CA TRP A 24 -10.11 -8.84 7.23
C TRP A 24 -8.74 -9.33 6.76
N GLU A 25 -8.67 -9.89 5.55
CA GLU A 25 -7.39 -10.36 5.02
C GLU A 25 -6.39 -9.21 4.88
N GLN A 26 -6.82 -8.11 4.29
CA GLN A 26 -5.98 -6.90 4.12
C GLN A 26 -5.60 -6.30 5.49
N GLU A 27 -6.52 -6.29 6.44
CA GLU A 27 -6.21 -5.83 7.80
C GLU A 27 -5.22 -6.75 8.49
N HIS A 28 -5.38 -8.07 8.36
CA HIS A 28 -4.42 -9.05 8.89
C HIS A 28 -3.03 -8.85 8.29
N ASN A 29 -2.94 -8.69 6.96
CA ASN A 29 -1.66 -8.47 6.29
C ASN A 29 -0.97 -7.19 6.81
N GLY A 30 -1.71 -6.10 6.96
CA GLY A 30 -1.18 -4.85 7.51
C GLY A 30 -0.72 -4.98 8.96
N LEU A 31 -1.47 -5.71 9.79
CA LEU A 31 -1.13 -5.99 11.19
C LEU A 31 0.04 -6.98 11.31
N ASP A 32 0.16 -7.96 10.40
CA ASP A 32 1.29 -8.88 10.35
C ASP A 32 2.58 -8.12 10.07
N LEU A 33 2.60 -7.22 9.07
CA LEU A 33 3.76 -6.38 8.78
C LEU A 33 4.14 -5.52 9.99
N ARG A 34 3.18 -4.87 10.65
CA ARG A 34 3.47 -4.03 11.83
C ARG A 34 4.02 -4.84 12.99
N HIS A 35 3.56 -6.07 13.15
CA HIS A 35 4.10 -7.00 14.15
C HIS A 35 5.54 -7.40 13.84
N GLU A 36 5.87 -7.73 12.58
CA GLU A 36 7.24 -8.07 12.17
C GLU A 36 8.21 -6.88 12.37
N LEU A 37 7.71 -5.65 12.24
CA LEU A 37 8.48 -4.43 12.46
C LEU A 37 8.51 -3.98 13.94
N ASP A 38 7.88 -4.71 14.86
CA ASP A 38 7.66 -4.29 16.25
C ASP A 38 7.12 -2.85 16.36
N LEU A 39 6.19 -2.50 15.46
CA LEU A 39 5.68 -1.15 15.29
C LEU A 39 4.31 -0.98 15.95
N PRO A 40 4.14 -0.07 16.93
CA PRO A 40 2.85 0.23 17.54
C PRO A 40 1.80 0.67 16.52
N LEU A 41 0.52 0.36 16.77
CA LEU A 41 -0.57 0.63 15.81
C LEU A 41 -0.75 2.13 15.52
N GLU A 42 -0.48 2.98 16.49
CA GLU A 42 -0.59 4.43 16.43
C GLU A 42 0.62 5.09 15.75
N ALA A 43 1.74 4.37 15.66
CA ALA A 43 2.97 4.89 15.08
C ALA A 43 2.88 5.01 13.56
N ARG A 44 3.59 5.99 13.03
CA ARG A 44 3.74 6.19 11.59
C ARG A 44 4.65 5.11 11.01
N LEU A 45 4.18 4.36 10.02
CA LEU A 45 5.00 3.39 9.29
C LEU A 45 5.72 4.09 8.13
N TYR A 46 7.02 3.96 8.04
CA TYR A 46 7.83 4.41 6.91
C TYR A 46 8.05 3.24 5.94
N PRO A 47 7.70 3.36 4.65
CA PRO A 47 7.84 2.25 3.70
C PRO A 47 9.24 1.65 3.63
N GLN A 48 10.28 2.46 3.81
CA GLN A 48 11.67 1.99 3.82
C GLN A 48 11.88 0.87 4.84
N ALA A 49 11.34 1.01 6.06
CA ALA A 49 11.47 -0.02 7.08
C ALA A 49 10.85 -1.37 6.67
N ALA A 50 9.80 -1.36 5.86
CA ALA A 50 9.22 -2.58 5.31
C ALA A 50 10.14 -3.19 4.23
N PHE A 51 10.67 -2.37 3.33
CA PHE A 51 11.59 -2.86 2.29
C PHE A 51 12.90 -3.36 2.84
N ASP A 52 13.41 -2.80 3.93
CA ASP A 52 14.65 -3.25 4.61
C ASP A 52 14.53 -4.69 5.15
N MET A 53 13.31 -5.25 5.26
CA MET A 53 13.08 -6.65 5.62
C MET A 53 13.20 -7.62 4.43
N LEU A 54 13.25 -7.11 3.21
CA LEU A 54 13.28 -7.93 1.99
C LEU A 54 14.70 -8.01 1.45
N GLU A 55 15.15 -9.24 1.23
CA GLU A 55 16.44 -9.49 0.59
C GLU A 55 16.34 -9.19 -0.93
N GLU A 56 17.39 -8.64 -1.51
CA GLU A 56 17.54 -8.40 -2.96
C GLU A 56 16.39 -7.54 -3.57
N VAL A 57 15.79 -6.66 -2.78
CA VAL A 57 14.79 -5.70 -3.25
C VAL A 57 15.33 -4.29 -3.14
N TYR A 58 15.35 -3.57 -4.26
CA TYR A 58 15.89 -2.21 -4.36
C TYR A 58 14.80 -1.24 -4.77
N VAL A 59 14.64 -0.18 -3.99
CA VAL A 59 13.65 0.89 -4.26
C VAL A 59 14.37 2.06 -4.94
N VAL A 60 13.93 2.41 -6.14
CA VAL A 60 14.57 3.42 -6.98
C VAL A 60 13.55 4.46 -7.41
N ALA A 61 13.89 5.73 -7.23
CA ALA A 61 13.10 6.81 -7.80
C ALA A 61 13.25 6.80 -9.34
N HIS A 62 12.15 6.95 -10.03
CA HIS A 62 12.16 6.98 -11.49
C HIS A 62 13.12 8.05 -12.06
N GLY A 63 13.28 9.19 -11.36
CA GLY A 63 14.19 10.25 -11.74
C GLY A 63 15.67 9.91 -11.67
N ASP A 64 16.04 8.86 -10.91
CA ASP A 64 17.41 8.40 -10.74
C ASP A 64 17.83 7.37 -11.81
N LEU A 65 16.87 6.94 -12.65
CA LEU A 65 17.18 6.03 -13.76
C LEU A 65 17.88 6.79 -14.87
N ASN A 66 18.96 6.21 -15.41
CA ASN A 66 19.70 6.77 -16.56
C ASN A 66 18.96 6.48 -17.89
N LEU A 67 17.69 6.90 -17.99
CA LEU A 67 16.80 6.73 -19.14
C LEU A 67 16.08 8.07 -19.43
N PRO A 68 16.78 9.09 -19.96
CA PRO A 68 16.30 10.46 -20.01
C PRO A 68 14.95 10.63 -20.72
N ASP A 69 14.72 9.93 -21.84
CA ASP A 69 13.46 10.02 -22.59
C ASP A 69 12.28 9.41 -21.83
N ALA A 70 12.48 8.25 -21.21
CA ALA A 70 11.46 7.61 -20.37
C ALA A 70 11.14 8.47 -19.14
N VAL A 71 12.17 9.01 -18.49
CA VAL A 71 12.03 9.92 -17.34
C VAL A 71 11.24 11.16 -17.75
N ALA A 72 11.57 11.79 -18.87
CA ALA A 72 10.86 12.96 -19.37
C ALA A 72 9.39 12.64 -19.70
N HIS A 73 9.12 11.52 -20.37
CA HIS A 73 7.76 11.09 -20.69
C HIS A 73 6.91 10.91 -19.42
N PHE A 74 7.40 10.16 -18.43
CA PHE A 74 6.65 9.87 -17.21
C PHE A 74 6.54 11.07 -16.25
N ARG A 75 7.44 12.02 -16.30
CA ARG A 75 7.33 13.28 -15.54
C ARG A 75 6.30 14.23 -16.13
N ASN A 76 6.05 14.16 -17.43
CA ASN A 76 5.13 15.04 -18.16
C ASN A 76 3.78 14.37 -18.42
N SER A 77 3.57 13.89 -19.65
CA SER A 77 2.28 13.34 -20.11
C SER A 77 1.91 12.01 -19.45
N GLY A 78 2.88 11.19 -19.11
CA GLY A 78 2.69 9.87 -18.50
C GLY A 78 2.53 9.86 -16.98
N SER A 79 2.80 10.98 -16.29
CA SER A 79 2.85 11.03 -14.82
C SER A 79 1.53 10.63 -14.14
N ARG A 80 0.38 10.90 -14.78
CA ARG A 80 -0.94 10.56 -14.25
C ARG A 80 -1.29 9.07 -14.36
N ASN A 81 -0.65 8.38 -15.29
CA ASN A 81 -1.01 7.02 -15.69
C ASN A 81 -0.16 5.94 -15.00
N TRP A 82 0.84 6.37 -14.23
CA TRP A 82 1.79 5.46 -13.61
C TRP A 82 2.23 5.98 -12.24
N SER A 83 2.25 5.10 -11.23
CA SER A 83 2.66 5.45 -9.87
C SER A 83 3.87 4.66 -9.40
N GLY A 84 3.92 3.36 -9.68
CA GLY A 84 5.01 2.47 -9.33
C GLY A 84 4.92 1.16 -10.10
N MET A 85 5.97 0.35 -10.02
CA MET A 85 6.03 -0.99 -10.56
C MET A 85 7.13 -1.82 -9.92
N CYS A 86 6.87 -3.12 -9.76
CA CYS A 86 7.90 -4.11 -9.47
C CYS A 86 8.44 -4.71 -10.76
N VAL A 87 9.76 -4.72 -10.91
CA VAL A 87 10.48 -5.29 -12.05
C VAL A 87 11.36 -6.43 -11.54
N PRO A 88 10.96 -7.69 -11.70
CA PRO A 88 11.81 -8.82 -11.34
C PRO A 88 12.99 -8.94 -12.30
N CYS A 89 14.19 -9.05 -11.74
CA CYS A 89 15.44 -9.34 -12.43
C CYS A 89 15.97 -10.71 -11.99
N PRO A 90 16.98 -11.31 -12.64
CA PRO A 90 17.46 -12.64 -12.27
C PRO A 90 17.89 -12.78 -10.80
N ASP A 91 18.58 -11.75 -10.27
CA ASP A 91 19.18 -11.79 -8.92
C ASP A 91 18.57 -10.75 -7.96
N MET A 92 17.59 -9.97 -8.41
CA MET A 92 16.97 -8.91 -7.59
C MET A 92 15.59 -8.52 -8.09
N THR A 93 14.88 -7.75 -7.28
CA THR A 93 13.66 -7.06 -7.69
C THR A 93 13.86 -5.55 -7.57
N LEU A 94 13.57 -4.81 -8.63
CA LEU A 94 13.53 -3.35 -8.60
C LEU A 94 12.11 -2.88 -8.37
N VAL A 95 11.92 -2.02 -7.39
CA VAL A 95 10.68 -1.28 -7.17
C VAL A 95 10.91 0.15 -7.65
N ILE A 96 10.34 0.50 -8.78
CA ILE A 96 10.48 1.83 -9.38
C ILE A 96 9.24 2.63 -9.05
N PHE A 97 9.39 3.84 -8.52
CA PHE A 97 8.26 4.72 -8.20
C PHE A 97 8.38 6.08 -8.90
N ASN A 98 7.23 6.69 -9.18
CA ASN A 98 7.16 8.01 -9.78
C ASN A 98 7.40 9.09 -8.72
N ASP A 99 8.59 9.65 -8.69
CA ASP A 99 9.05 10.67 -7.76
C ASP A 99 8.43 12.07 -8.00
N SER A 100 7.72 12.27 -9.12
CA SER A 100 6.97 13.50 -9.37
C SER A 100 5.63 13.58 -8.61
N HIS A 101 5.21 12.47 -7.99
CA HIS A 101 4.00 12.46 -7.18
C HIS A 101 4.22 13.08 -5.79
N PRO A 102 3.15 13.62 -5.15
CA PRO A 102 3.24 14.09 -3.77
C PRO A 102 3.73 13.00 -2.81
N PRO A 103 4.57 13.33 -1.80
CA PRO A 103 5.17 12.35 -0.89
C PRO A 103 4.17 11.40 -0.22
N ARG A 104 2.97 11.89 0.12
CA ARG A 104 1.89 11.07 0.71
C ARG A 104 1.34 10.04 -0.26
N ARG A 105 1.34 10.32 -1.57
CA ARG A 105 0.95 9.37 -2.61
C ARG A 105 2.06 8.36 -2.85
N ILE A 106 3.31 8.80 -2.89
CA ILE A 106 4.48 7.89 -3.01
C ILE A 106 4.45 6.83 -1.91
N ARG A 107 4.16 7.22 -0.66
CA ARG A 107 4.06 6.26 0.45
C ARG A 107 3.00 5.19 0.22
N ALA A 108 1.83 5.56 -0.25
CA ALA A 108 0.77 4.60 -0.57
C ALA A 108 1.19 3.66 -1.70
N THR A 109 1.79 4.20 -2.76
CA THR A 109 2.35 3.42 -3.88
C THR A 109 3.41 2.44 -3.39
N LEU A 110 4.39 2.90 -2.62
CA LEU A 110 5.46 2.03 -2.12
C LEU A 110 4.91 0.89 -1.25
N MET A 111 3.90 1.15 -0.42
CA MET A 111 3.28 0.10 0.37
C MET A 111 2.46 -0.88 -0.46
N GLU A 112 1.85 -0.44 -1.56
CA GLU A 112 1.17 -1.29 -2.53
C GLU A 112 2.18 -2.22 -3.22
N GLU A 113 3.29 -1.68 -3.74
CA GLU A 113 4.37 -2.46 -4.36
C GLU A 113 5.04 -3.43 -3.37
N PHE A 114 5.25 -2.99 -2.12
CA PHE A 114 5.73 -3.88 -1.05
C PHE A 114 4.81 -5.09 -0.89
N PHE A 115 3.49 -4.88 -0.82
CA PHE A 115 2.56 -5.98 -0.63
C PHE A 115 2.42 -6.87 -1.85
N HIS A 116 2.67 -6.38 -3.06
CA HIS A 116 2.80 -7.27 -4.22
C HIS A 116 3.93 -8.28 -4.02
N ILE A 117 5.07 -7.86 -3.51
CA ILE A 117 6.21 -8.76 -3.23
C ILE A 117 5.92 -9.65 -2.03
N TRP A 118 5.48 -9.06 -0.91
CA TRP A 118 5.22 -9.77 0.36
C TRP A 118 4.18 -10.88 0.24
N LEU A 119 3.20 -10.71 -0.64
CA LEU A 119 2.11 -11.67 -0.90
C LEU A 119 2.41 -12.61 -2.08
N ASP A 120 3.59 -12.54 -2.64
CA ASP A 120 4.02 -13.34 -3.82
C ASP A 120 3.04 -13.17 -5.01
N HIS A 121 2.59 -11.95 -5.25
CA HIS A 121 1.81 -11.64 -6.43
C HIS A 121 2.70 -11.73 -7.67
N LYS A 122 2.37 -12.64 -8.58
CA LYS A 122 3.12 -12.74 -9.84
C LYS A 122 3.02 -11.43 -10.61
N PRO A 123 4.15 -10.94 -11.14
CA PRO A 123 4.16 -9.72 -11.95
C PRO A 123 3.15 -9.78 -13.07
N THR A 124 2.48 -8.69 -13.31
CA THR A 124 1.52 -8.56 -14.41
C THR A 124 2.24 -8.71 -15.74
N ARG A 125 1.86 -9.68 -16.55
CA ARG A 125 2.46 -9.90 -17.87
C ARG A 125 2.03 -8.79 -18.83
N LEU A 126 2.99 -8.14 -19.47
CA LEU A 126 2.72 -7.27 -20.59
C LEU A 126 2.46 -8.16 -21.84
N ARG A 127 1.22 -8.20 -22.32
CA ARG A 127 0.92 -8.82 -23.61
C ARG A 127 1.13 -7.80 -24.72
N MET A 128 2.10 -8.05 -25.58
CA MET A 128 2.30 -7.31 -26.81
C MET A 128 1.45 -7.97 -27.90
N PHE A 129 0.62 -7.18 -28.57
CA PHE A 129 -0.17 -7.63 -29.71
C PHE A 129 0.57 -7.29 -31.02
N SER A 130 0.28 -8.05 -32.09
CA SER A 130 0.90 -7.84 -33.41
C SER A 130 0.62 -6.49 -34.05
N ASN A 131 -0.37 -5.75 -33.55
CA ASN A 131 -0.71 -4.38 -33.97
C ASN A 131 0.10 -3.30 -33.20
N GLY A 132 1.07 -3.69 -32.36
CA GLY A 132 1.86 -2.76 -31.53
C GLY A 132 1.18 -2.30 -30.26
N GLU A 133 -0.06 -2.71 -29.98
CA GLU A 133 -0.72 -2.44 -28.70
C GLU A 133 -0.15 -3.33 -27.62
N SER A 134 -0.01 -2.77 -26.41
CA SER A 134 0.32 -3.54 -25.20
C SER A 134 -0.82 -3.48 -24.21
N ARG A 135 -1.22 -4.62 -23.68
CA ARG A 135 -2.17 -4.70 -22.56
C ARG A 135 -1.50 -5.37 -21.35
N ARG A 136 -1.69 -4.79 -20.19
CA ARG A 136 -1.40 -5.46 -18.92
C ARG A 136 -2.57 -6.38 -18.58
N ASP A 137 -2.29 -7.62 -18.22
CA ASP A 137 -3.25 -8.52 -17.56
C ASP A 137 -3.44 -8.01 -16.13
N PHE A 138 -4.44 -7.15 -15.93
CA PHE A 138 -4.72 -6.51 -14.67
C PHE A 138 -5.59 -7.43 -13.81
N ASP A 139 -5.01 -8.00 -12.75
CA ASP A 139 -5.75 -8.79 -11.77
C ASP A 139 -6.27 -7.88 -10.65
N ARG A 140 -7.53 -7.46 -10.81
CA ARG A 140 -8.20 -6.56 -9.86
C ARG A 140 -8.21 -7.07 -8.41
N ALA A 141 -8.23 -8.39 -8.21
CA ALA A 141 -8.25 -8.96 -6.87
C ALA A 141 -6.91 -8.75 -6.18
N LYS A 142 -5.79 -9.02 -6.89
CA LYS A 142 -4.42 -8.81 -6.38
C LYS A 142 -4.11 -7.34 -6.13
N GLU A 143 -4.50 -6.46 -7.04
CA GLU A 143 -4.34 -5.01 -6.86
C GLU A 143 -5.13 -4.52 -5.64
N SER A 144 -6.38 -4.97 -5.50
CA SER A 144 -7.20 -4.63 -4.33
C SER A 144 -6.62 -5.20 -3.03
N GLU A 145 -6.03 -6.39 -3.07
CA GLU A 145 -5.37 -7.01 -1.92
C GLU A 145 -4.10 -6.24 -1.54
N ALA A 146 -3.21 -5.95 -2.48
CA ALA A 146 -1.97 -5.23 -2.24
C ALA A 146 -2.23 -3.81 -1.74
N TYR A 147 -3.06 -3.04 -2.45
CA TYR A 147 -3.42 -1.68 -2.04
C TYR A 147 -4.13 -1.66 -0.68
N GLY A 148 -5.09 -2.56 -0.46
CA GLY A 148 -5.83 -2.67 0.80
C GLY A 148 -4.94 -3.03 1.98
N SER A 149 -3.99 -3.95 1.79
CA SER A 149 -3.00 -4.34 2.80
C SER A 149 -2.04 -3.20 3.12
N GLY A 150 -1.54 -2.50 2.10
CA GLY A 150 -0.72 -1.32 2.25
C GLY A 150 -1.43 -0.19 3.00
N ALA A 151 -2.69 0.07 2.65
CA ALA A 151 -3.50 1.06 3.35
C ALA A 151 -3.79 0.66 4.82
N ALA A 152 -4.00 -0.63 5.11
CA ALA A 152 -4.19 -1.13 6.47
C ALA A 152 -2.91 -1.06 7.30
N ALA A 153 -1.76 -1.35 6.70
CA ALA A 153 -0.45 -1.19 7.34
C ALA A 153 -0.16 0.28 7.67
N LEU A 154 -0.46 1.21 6.76
CA LEU A 154 -0.26 2.65 6.97
C LEU A 154 -1.24 3.22 8.02
N VAL A 155 -2.50 2.79 8.01
CA VAL A 155 -3.59 3.31 8.84
C VAL A 155 -4.42 2.15 9.39
N PRO A 156 -4.01 1.50 10.48
CA PRO A 156 -4.73 0.38 11.08
C PRO A 156 -6.14 0.76 11.55
N TYR A 157 -7.06 -0.19 11.50
CA TYR A 157 -8.47 0.01 11.83
C TYR A 157 -8.69 0.55 13.25
N LYS A 158 -8.09 -0.08 14.27
CA LYS A 158 -8.35 0.24 15.68
C LYS A 158 -8.02 1.69 16.03
N PRO A 159 -6.80 2.20 15.75
CA PRO A 159 -6.49 3.61 16.03
C PRO A 159 -7.23 4.58 15.12
N LEU A 160 -7.49 4.24 13.84
CA LEU A 160 -8.34 5.05 12.97
C LEU A 160 -9.72 5.26 13.60
N ARG A 161 -10.35 4.18 14.07
CA ARG A 161 -11.63 4.23 14.75
C ARG A 161 -11.57 5.11 16.00
N ALA A 162 -10.57 4.93 16.85
CA ALA A 162 -10.41 5.71 18.09
C ALA A 162 -10.26 7.21 17.81
N MET A 163 -9.48 7.58 16.78
CA MET A 163 -9.33 8.98 16.38
C MET A 163 -10.65 9.58 15.89
N LEU A 164 -11.44 8.84 15.10
CA LEU A 164 -12.75 9.30 14.65
C LEU A 164 -13.75 9.44 15.81
N GLU A 165 -13.77 8.47 16.74
CA GLU A 165 -14.58 8.53 17.96
C GLU A 165 -14.22 9.74 18.83
N SER A 166 -12.93 10.10 18.88
CA SER A 166 -12.42 11.31 19.55
C SER A 166 -12.68 12.61 18.77
N GLY A 167 -13.32 12.55 17.61
CA GLY A 167 -13.72 13.72 16.83
C GLY A 167 -12.62 14.33 15.95
N HIS A 168 -11.51 13.60 15.69
CA HIS A 168 -10.49 14.08 14.76
C HIS A 168 -11.04 14.17 13.33
N SER A 169 -10.68 15.24 12.62
CA SER A 169 -11.01 15.40 11.21
C SER A 169 -10.19 14.44 10.32
N VAL A 170 -10.69 14.14 9.14
CA VAL A 170 -9.96 13.35 8.11
C VAL A 170 -8.58 13.94 7.85
N ARG A 171 -8.49 15.27 7.76
CA ARG A 171 -7.22 15.97 7.58
C ARG A 171 -6.24 15.75 8.75
N ALA A 172 -6.71 15.86 9.99
CA ALA A 172 -5.87 15.67 11.18
C ALA A 172 -5.33 14.21 11.23
N ILE A 173 -6.17 13.22 10.87
CA ILE A 173 -5.76 11.81 10.79
C ILE A 173 -4.75 11.60 9.64
N ALA A 174 -4.99 12.22 8.49
CA ALA A 174 -4.08 12.16 7.34
C ALA A 174 -2.70 12.77 7.68
N ASP A 175 -2.69 13.87 8.41
CA ASP A 175 -1.45 14.52 8.90
C ASP A 175 -0.73 13.64 9.93
N HIS A 176 -1.46 13.01 10.85
CA HIS A 176 -0.90 12.10 11.86
C HIS A 176 -0.16 10.94 11.21
N TYR A 177 -0.79 10.25 10.25
CA TYR A 177 -0.17 9.10 9.56
C TYR A 177 0.71 9.49 8.38
N PHE A 178 0.72 10.77 8.00
CA PHE A 178 1.39 11.29 6.81
C PHE A 178 0.96 10.56 5.53
N VAL A 179 -0.33 10.47 5.33
CA VAL A 179 -0.99 9.90 4.13
C VAL A 179 -1.94 10.92 3.50
N SER A 180 -2.48 10.62 2.31
CA SER A 180 -3.49 11.48 1.69
C SER A 180 -4.84 11.36 2.40
N GLU A 181 -5.66 12.43 2.33
CA GLU A 181 -7.04 12.38 2.81
C GLU A 181 -7.85 11.31 2.06
N GLN A 182 -7.59 11.11 0.77
CA GLN A 182 -8.22 10.04 -0.02
C GLN A 182 -7.95 8.65 0.55
N LEU A 183 -6.75 8.40 1.08
CA LEU A 183 -6.44 7.12 1.71
C LEU A 183 -7.23 6.97 3.02
N ILE A 184 -7.37 8.02 3.83
CA ILE A 184 -8.22 7.99 5.03
C ILE A 184 -9.69 7.73 4.66
N GLU A 185 -10.22 8.40 3.64
CA GLU A 185 -11.57 8.18 3.14
C GLU A 185 -11.79 6.74 2.66
N PHE A 186 -10.80 6.19 1.94
CA PHE A 186 -10.81 4.78 1.55
C PHE A 186 -10.88 3.88 2.78
N ARG A 187 -10.03 4.10 3.80
CA ARG A 187 -10.02 3.32 5.04
C ARG A 187 -11.34 3.42 5.81
N ILE A 188 -11.91 4.63 5.94
CA ILE A 188 -13.24 4.86 6.55
C ILE A 188 -14.31 4.04 5.84
N ARG A 189 -14.32 4.05 4.51
CA ARG A 189 -15.30 3.36 3.68
C ARG A 189 -15.22 1.84 3.86
N VAL A 190 -14.03 1.26 3.68
CA VAL A 190 -13.86 -0.20 3.74
C VAL A 190 -14.05 -0.75 5.14
N SER A 191 -13.75 0.04 6.16
CA SER A 191 -13.94 -0.29 7.57
C SER A 191 -15.35 0.01 8.10
N LYS A 192 -16.26 0.55 7.26
CA LYS A 192 -17.64 0.95 7.64
C LYS A 192 -17.69 1.97 8.78
N LEU A 193 -16.75 2.92 8.83
CA LEU A 193 -16.65 3.93 9.88
C LEU A 193 -17.33 5.27 9.52
N TRP A 194 -18.04 5.34 8.40
CA TRP A 194 -18.65 6.60 7.91
C TRP A 194 -19.57 7.31 8.92
N ARG A 195 -20.20 6.55 9.84
CA ARG A 195 -21.07 7.14 10.89
C ARG A 195 -20.31 7.91 11.96
N LEU A 196 -19.01 7.66 12.09
CA LEU A 196 -18.12 8.33 13.04
C LEU A 196 -17.47 9.59 12.43
N ARG A 197 -17.56 9.74 11.09
CA ARG A 197 -17.04 10.90 10.40
C ARG A 197 -17.87 12.12 10.80
N ARG A 198 -17.22 13.07 11.46
CA ARG A 198 -17.76 14.45 11.64
C ARG A 198 -17.30 15.25 10.41
N GLY A 199 -18.22 15.96 9.78
CA GLY A 199 -17.96 16.76 8.58
C GLY A 199 -16.89 17.83 8.77
#